data_174f4cfecdbc80e62f06da56e3a1c0b8
#
_entry.id   174f4cfecdbc80e62f06da56e3a1c0b8
#
_cell.length_a   1.000
_cell.length_b   1.000
_cell.length_c   1.000
_cell.angle_alpha   90.00
_cell.angle_beta   90.00
_cell.angle_gamma   90.00
#
_symmetry.space_group_name_H-M   'P 1'
#
loop_
_entity.id
_entity.type
_entity.pdbx_description
1 polymer ?
#
loop_
_entity_poly.entity_id
_entity_poly.type
_entity_poly.pdbx_seq_one_letter_code
_entity_poly.pdbx_strand_id
1 'polypeptide(L)'
;MRAVVQRVSEASVSIGGNVKGSIGRGFMVLLGVEDIDEQADLDYICEKLTGLRVFEDSDGKMNLSITDIGGEILLISQFTLFGDARKGRRPSFIKAARPEKAIPMYEAAIAKLRETVPVQCGEFGADMQVSL
;
A
#
# COMPACT_ATOMS: atom_id res chain seq x y z
N MET A 1 9.91 -6.50 2.53
CA MET A 1 8.76 -5.61 2.26
C MET A 1 7.48 -6.30 2.65
N ARG A 2 6.54 -5.56 3.20
CA ARG A 2 5.21 -6.07 3.58
C ARG A 2 4.12 -5.16 3.05
N ALA A 3 3.04 -5.76 2.58
CA ALA A 3 1.86 -5.03 2.16
C ALA A 3 0.62 -5.62 2.83
N VAL A 4 -0.23 -4.77 3.37
CA VAL A 4 -1.58 -5.13 3.80
C VAL A 4 -2.54 -4.53 2.78
N VAL A 5 -3.35 -5.38 2.18
CA VAL A 5 -4.20 -5.03 1.04
C VAL A 5 -5.66 -5.21 1.41
N GLN A 6 -6.42 -4.13 1.34
CA GLN A 6 -7.87 -4.15 1.59
C GLN A 6 -8.61 -3.77 0.32
N ARG A 7 -9.54 -4.64 -0.12
CA ARG A 7 -10.49 -4.27 -1.18
C ARG A 7 -11.47 -3.23 -0.64
N VAL A 8 -11.71 -2.19 -1.40
CA VAL A 8 -12.58 -1.09 -1.00
C VAL A 8 -13.52 -0.69 -2.14
N SER A 9 -14.69 -0.18 -1.80
CA SER A 9 -15.56 0.54 -2.74
C SER A 9 -15.10 1.98 -2.92
N GLU A 10 -14.51 2.56 -1.87
CA GLU A 10 -13.89 3.87 -1.84
C GLU A 10 -12.91 3.94 -0.68
N ALA A 11 -11.91 4.79 -0.78
CA ALA A 11 -10.99 5.09 0.31
C ALA A 11 -10.41 6.49 0.13
N SER A 12 -9.99 7.09 1.24
CA SER A 12 -9.32 8.39 1.23
C SER A 12 -8.31 8.50 2.35
N VAL A 13 -7.37 9.42 2.19
CA VAL A 13 -6.42 9.80 3.23
C VAL A 13 -6.45 11.30 3.42
N SER A 14 -6.54 11.72 4.68
CA SER A 14 -6.55 13.13 5.07
C SER A 14 -5.36 13.47 5.96
N ILE A 15 -4.87 14.69 5.84
CA ILE A 15 -3.79 15.25 6.64
C ILE A 15 -4.25 16.63 7.11
N GLY A 16 -4.27 16.86 8.43
CA GLY A 16 -4.71 18.13 8.99
C GLY A 16 -6.15 18.53 8.57
N GLY A 17 -7.03 17.53 8.40
CA GLY A 17 -8.42 17.76 7.99
C GLY A 17 -8.63 17.93 6.49
N ASN A 18 -7.57 17.89 5.69
CA ASN A 18 -7.64 18.05 4.23
C ASN A 18 -7.42 16.70 3.53
N VAL A 19 -8.28 16.35 2.57
CA VAL A 19 -8.13 15.14 1.77
C VAL A 19 -6.91 15.29 0.86
N LYS A 20 -5.94 14.41 1.04
CA LYS A 20 -4.69 14.35 0.25
C LYS A 20 -4.82 13.45 -0.97
N GLY A 21 -5.54 12.35 -0.84
CA GLY A 21 -5.79 11.39 -1.91
C GLY A 21 -7.11 10.66 -1.68
N SER A 22 -7.73 10.26 -2.78
CA SER A 22 -9.03 9.59 -2.75
C SER A 22 -9.16 8.68 -3.95
N ILE A 23 -9.74 7.49 -3.75
CA ILE A 23 -10.00 6.52 -4.79
C ILE A 23 -11.44 6.00 -4.72
N GLY A 24 -11.93 5.48 -5.85
CA GLY A 24 -13.12 4.67 -5.90
C GLY A 24 -12.81 3.18 -5.63
N ARG A 25 -13.46 2.29 -6.36
CA ARG A 25 -13.26 0.85 -6.21
C ARG A 25 -11.81 0.43 -6.49
N GLY A 26 -11.24 -0.37 -5.61
CA GLY A 26 -9.89 -0.86 -5.78
C GLY A 26 -9.27 -1.34 -4.48
N PHE A 27 -8.01 -0.96 -4.23
CA PHE A 27 -7.27 -1.33 -3.02
C PHE A 27 -6.85 -0.11 -2.20
N MET A 28 -7.07 -0.17 -0.90
CA MET A 28 -6.27 0.57 0.06
C MET A 28 -5.11 -0.34 0.47
N VAL A 29 -3.87 0.14 0.33
CA VAL A 29 -2.66 -0.63 0.59
C VAL A 29 -1.78 0.09 1.60
N LEU A 30 -1.45 -0.60 2.68
CA LEU A 30 -0.40 -0.19 3.62
C LEU A 30 0.91 -0.86 3.21
N LEU A 31 1.95 -0.10 2.98
CA LEU A 31 3.25 -0.60 2.51
C LEU A 31 4.36 -0.29 3.51
N GLY A 32 5.03 -1.33 3.99
CA GLY A 32 6.21 -1.23 4.84
C GLY A 32 7.48 -1.67 4.11
N VAL A 33 8.56 -0.95 4.31
CA VAL A 33 9.88 -1.24 3.75
C VAL A 33 10.81 -1.67 4.88
N GLU A 34 11.58 -2.71 4.65
CA GLU A 34 12.59 -3.28 5.56
C GLU A 34 14.00 -2.93 5.06
N ASP A 35 14.97 -2.86 5.97
CA ASP A 35 16.35 -2.48 5.60
C ASP A 35 16.99 -3.40 4.55
N ILE A 36 16.62 -4.68 4.56
CA ILE A 36 17.16 -5.68 3.63
C ILE A 36 16.46 -5.71 2.27
N ASP A 37 15.41 -4.93 2.08
CA ASP A 37 14.65 -4.94 0.83
C ASP A 37 15.49 -4.45 -0.36
N GLU A 38 15.30 -5.12 -1.48
CA GLU A 38 15.94 -4.83 -2.76
C GLU A 38 14.90 -4.53 -3.84
N GLN A 39 15.35 -4.13 -5.01
CA GLN A 39 14.47 -3.86 -6.15
C GLN A 39 13.57 -5.06 -6.49
N ALA A 40 14.09 -6.28 -6.37
CA ALA A 40 13.31 -7.49 -6.64
C ALA A 40 12.10 -7.63 -5.70
N ASP A 41 12.23 -7.20 -4.45
CA ASP A 41 11.12 -7.24 -3.48
C ASP A 41 10.02 -6.25 -3.87
N LEU A 42 10.41 -5.04 -4.27
CA LEU A 42 9.50 -4.02 -4.76
C LEU A 42 8.76 -4.50 -6.02
N ASP A 43 9.49 -5.06 -6.98
CA ASP A 43 8.91 -5.57 -8.22
C ASP A 43 7.90 -6.67 -7.94
N TYR A 44 8.24 -7.59 -7.05
CA TYR A 44 7.34 -8.67 -6.63
C TYR A 44 6.03 -8.15 -6.04
N ILE A 45 6.12 -7.21 -5.08
CA ILE A 45 4.93 -6.62 -4.45
C ILE A 45 4.06 -5.89 -5.48
N CYS A 46 4.67 -5.09 -6.36
CA CYS A 46 3.92 -4.36 -7.39
C CYS A 46 3.23 -5.30 -8.38
N GLU A 47 3.90 -6.37 -8.80
CA GLU A 47 3.30 -7.39 -9.66
C GLU A 47 2.12 -8.09 -8.99
N LYS A 48 2.23 -8.41 -7.70
CA LYS A 48 1.13 -9.00 -6.94
C LYS A 48 -0.05 -8.04 -6.82
N LEU A 49 0.19 -6.77 -6.53
CA LEU A 49 -0.88 -5.78 -6.39
C LEU A 49 -1.68 -5.61 -7.67
N THR A 50 -1.03 -5.65 -8.83
CA THR A 50 -1.71 -5.49 -10.12
C THR A 50 -2.27 -6.79 -10.70
N GLY A 51 -1.72 -7.94 -10.29
CA GLY A 51 -2.05 -9.24 -10.87
C GLY A 51 -2.95 -10.15 -10.04
N LEU A 52 -3.06 -9.95 -8.72
CA LEU A 52 -3.88 -10.80 -7.88
C LEU A 52 -5.36 -10.74 -8.30
N ARG A 53 -5.94 -11.92 -8.48
CA ARG A 53 -7.31 -12.09 -8.96
C ARG A 53 -8.27 -12.24 -7.79
N VAL A 54 -8.53 -11.13 -7.11
CA VAL A 54 -9.29 -11.08 -5.85
C VAL A 54 -10.58 -10.29 -5.94
N PHE A 55 -10.93 -9.78 -7.11
CA PHE A 55 -12.23 -9.16 -7.36
C PHE A 55 -13.19 -10.16 -7.97
N GLU A 56 -14.46 -10.02 -7.63
CA GLU A 56 -15.50 -10.95 -8.08
C GLU A 56 -15.81 -10.78 -9.57
N ASP A 57 -15.95 -11.92 -10.26
CA ASP A 57 -16.47 -12.00 -11.62
C ASP A 57 -18.01 -12.03 -11.64
N SER A 58 -18.59 -12.23 -12.82
CA SER A 58 -20.05 -12.34 -13.01
C SER A 58 -20.69 -13.49 -12.25
N ASP A 59 -19.91 -14.51 -11.86
CA ASP A 59 -20.38 -15.67 -11.09
C ASP A 59 -20.17 -15.47 -9.57
N GLY A 60 -19.70 -14.29 -9.14
CA GLY A 60 -19.41 -13.99 -7.74
C GLY A 60 -18.16 -14.66 -7.20
N LYS A 61 -17.26 -15.13 -8.07
CA LYS A 61 -16.00 -15.79 -7.70
C LYS A 61 -14.83 -14.83 -7.80
N MET A 62 -13.89 -14.92 -6.87
CA MET A 62 -12.61 -14.18 -6.94
C MET A 62 -11.86 -14.63 -8.20
N ASN A 63 -11.82 -13.80 -9.21
CA ASN A 63 -11.27 -14.16 -10.52
C ASN A 63 -10.68 -12.98 -11.29
N LEU A 64 -10.99 -11.76 -10.94
CA LEU A 64 -10.57 -10.57 -11.67
C LEU A 64 -9.48 -9.82 -10.90
N SER A 65 -8.51 -9.28 -11.64
CA SER A 65 -7.48 -8.39 -11.09
C SER A 65 -8.00 -6.97 -10.98
N ILE A 66 -7.25 -6.11 -10.30
CA ILE A 66 -7.57 -4.68 -10.21
C ILE A 66 -7.56 -4.02 -11.59
N THR A 67 -6.70 -4.46 -12.50
CA THR A 67 -6.67 -3.97 -13.89
C THR A 67 -7.91 -4.38 -14.67
N ASP A 68 -8.38 -5.61 -14.47
CA ASP A 68 -9.59 -6.12 -15.14
C ASP A 68 -10.83 -5.29 -14.78
N ILE A 69 -10.91 -4.82 -13.55
CA ILE A 69 -12.08 -4.05 -13.08
C ILE A 69 -11.94 -2.54 -13.26
N GLY A 70 -10.81 -2.06 -13.81
CA GLY A 70 -10.53 -0.64 -13.90
C GLY A 70 -10.40 0.04 -12.53
N GLY A 71 -9.85 -0.66 -11.54
CA GLY A 71 -9.74 -0.17 -10.17
C GLY A 71 -8.56 0.77 -9.96
N GLU A 72 -8.50 1.34 -8.76
CA GLU A 72 -7.49 2.31 -8.34
C GLU A 72 -6.81 1.85 -7.05
N ILE A 73 -5.60 2.35 -6.79
CA ILE A 73 -4.85 2.06 -5.56
C ILE A 73 -4.66 3.34 -4.74
N LEU A 74 -4.97 3.26 -3.44
CA LEU A 74 -4.53 4.23 -2.45
C LEU A 74 -3.36 3.60 -1.68
N LEU A 75 -2.14 4.09 -1.94
CA LEU A 75 -0.91 3.56 -1.35
C LEU A 75 -0.44 4.42 -0.19
N ILE A 76 -0.39 3.83 1.00
CA ILE A 76 -0.01 4.50 2.24
C ILE A 76 1.26 3.86 2.80
N SER A 77 2.26 4.66 3.12
CA SER A 77 3.46 4.17 3.81
C SER A 77 3.13 3.82 5.26
N GLN A 78 3.59 2.65 5.73
CA GLN A 78 3.29 2.14 7.07
C GLN A 78 4.48 1.35 7.63
N PHE A 79 5.47 2.03 8.22
CA PHE A 79 6.65 1.36 8.77
C PHE A 79 6.31 0.42 9.93
N THR A 80 5.21 0.70 10.64
CA THR A 80 4.78 -0.11 11.79
C THR A 80 4.33 -1.52 11.43
N LEU A 81 4.24 -1.86 10.13
CA LEU A 81 4.07 -3.24 9.68
C LEU A 81 5.25 -4.13 10.09
N PHE A 82 6.41 -3.55 10.40
CA PHE A 82 7.57 -4.23 10.94
C PHE A 82 7.66 -4.16 12.46
N GLY A 83 6.56 -3.83 13.13
CA GLY A 83 6.46 -3.84 14.57
C GLY A 83 6.63 -5.24 15.14
N ASP A 84 7.50 -5.38 16.14
CA ASP A 84 7.72 -6.60 16.90
C ASP A 84 7.23 -6.40 18.33
N ALA A 85 6.14 -7.08 18.68
CA ALA A 85 5.50 -6.97 19.98
C ALA A 85 5.68 -8.25 20.84
N ARG A 86 6.64 -9.12 20.50
CA ARG A 86 6.85 -10.39 21.19
C ARG A 86 7.31 -10.22 22.63
N LYS A 87 7.99 -9.12 22.95
CA LYS A 87 8.50 -8.86 24.31
C LYS A 87 7.92 -7.56 24.85
N GLY A 88 7.32 -7.64 26.03
CA GLY A 88 6.80 -6.46 26.73
C GLY A 88 5.59 -5.84 26.05
N ARG A 89 5.38 -4.55 26.33
CA ARG A 89 4.21 -3.78 25.85
C ARG A 89 4.57 -2.68 24.85
N ARG A 90 5.86 -2.45 24.63
CA ARG A 90 6.36 -1.45 23.69
C ARG A 90 6.86 -2.16 22.43
N PRO A 91 6.20 -2.01 21.28
CA PRO A 91 6.66 -2.63 20.03
C PRO A 91 8.04 -2.10 19.64
N SER A 92 8.87 -2.96 19.06
CA SER A 92 10.14 -2.58 18.43
C SER A 92 9.94 -2.44 16.94
N PHE A 93 10.47 -1.37 16.36
CA PHE A 93 10.42 -1.12 14.90
C PHE A 93 11.82 -1.15 14.27
N ILE A 94 12.75 -1.85 14.89
CA ILE A 94 14.17 -1.87 14.49
C ILE A 94 14.37 -2.41 13.06
N LYS A 95 13.47 -3.28 12.59
CA LYS A 95 13.55 -3.86 11.25
C LYS A 95 13.04 -2.93 10.15
N ALA A 96 12.25 -1.92 10.50
CA ALA A 96 11.76 -0.97 9.52
C ALA A 96 12.91 -0.16 8.93
N ALA A 97 12.91 0.01 7.60
CA ALA A 97 13.88 0.85 6.93
C ALA A 97 13.76 2.30 7.39
N ARG A 98 14.91 2.97 7.49
CA ARG A 98 14.94 4.40 7.76
C ARG A 98 14.44 5.20 6.56
N PRO A 99 14.01 6.46 6.76
CA PRO A 99 13.47 7.28 5.68
C PRO A 99 14.37 7.40 4.46
N GLU A 100 15.69 7.42 4.63
CA GLU A 100 16.66 7.54 3.55
C GLU A 100 16.56 6.38 2.53
N LYS A 101 16.10 5.22 2.97
CA LYS A 101 15.83 4.06 2.11
C LYS A 101 14.34 3.91 1.80
N ALA A 102 13.49 4.09 2.79
CA ALA A 102 12.06 3.84 2.66
C ALA A 102 11.39 4.81 1.69
N ILE A 103 11.73 6.10 1.72
CA ILE A 103 11.13 7.10 0.84
C ILE A 103 11.40 6.80 -0.64
N PRO A 104 12.66 6.59 -1.09
CA PRO A 104 12.91 6.24 -2.49
C PRO A 104 12.19 4.96 -2.94
N MET A 105 12.11 3.94 -2.10
CA MET A 105 11.41 2.71 -2.44
C MET A 105 9.90 2.90 -2.51
N TYR A 106 9.33 3.67 -1.60
CA TYR A 106 7.91 4.02 -1.63
C TYR A 106 7.55 4.81 -2.90
N GLU A 107 8.36 5.79 -3.25
CA GLU A 107 8.18 6.57 -4.49
C GLU A 107 8.33 5.71 -5.74
N ALA A 108 9.29 4.78 -5.74
CA ALA A 108 9.48 3.83 -6.84
C ALA A 108 8.27 2.89 -6.99
N ALA A 109 7.67 2.46 -5.89
CA ALA A 109 6.45 1.65 -5.91
C ALA A 109 5.29 2.42 -6.54
N ILE A 110 5.10 3.69 -6.17
CA ILE A 110 4.08 4.55 -6.75
C ILE A 110 4.28 4.66 -8.26
N ALA A 111 5.51 4.97 -8.70
CA ALA A 111 5.82 5.14 -10.12
C ALA A 111 5.56 3.85 -10.91
N LYS A 112 5.97 2.71 -10.38
CA LYS A 112 5.77 1.41 -11.03
C LYS A 112 4.30 1.05 -11.13
N LEU A 113 3.53 1.22 -10.08
CA LEU A 113 2.09 0.94 -10.07
C LEU A 113 1.33 1.85 -11.04
N ARG A 114 1.74 3.11 -11.16
CA ARG A 114 1.13 4.09 -12.09
C ARG A 114 1.29 3.72 -13.56
N GLU A 115 2.21 2.84 -13.91
CA GLU A 115 2.32 2.31 -15.27
C GLU A 115 1.10 1.47 -15.67
N THR A 116 0.36 0.95 -14.69
CA THR A 116 -0.72 -0.02 -14.92
C THR A 116 -2.07 0.47 -14.40
N VAL A 117 -2.11 1.15 -13.24
CA VAL A 117 -3.35 1.59 -12.59
C VAL A 117 -3.20 3.00 -12.04
N PRO A 118 -4.31 3.77 -11.88
CA PRO A 118 -4.26 5.03 -11.15
C PRO A 118 -3.87 4.80 -9.69
N VAL A 119 -2.96 5.62 -9.18
CA VAL A 119 -2.48 5.54 -7.80
C VAL A 119 -2.59 6.90 -7.13
N GLN A 120 -3.27 6.93 -6.00
CA GLN A 120 -3.25 8.04 -5.05
C GLN A 120 -2.42 7.64 -3.85
N CYS A 121 -1.86 8.60 -3.16
CA CYS A 121 -1.00 8.35 -2.00
C CYS A 121 -1.19 9.44 -0.93
N GLY A 122 -0.73 9.13 0.28
CA GLY A 122 -0.59 10.12 1.33
C GLY A 122 0.77 10.81 1.25
N GLU A 123 1.27 11.25 2.39
CA GLU A 123 2.57 11.88 2.53
C GLU A 123 3.40 11.09 3.53
N PHE A 124 4.60 10.68 3.13
CA PHE A 124 5.48 9.89 3.99
C PHE A 124 5.79 10.63 5.29
N GLY A 125 5.60 9.97 6.42
CA GLY A 125 5.89 10.52 7.74
C GLY A 125 4.84 11.48 8.31
N ALA A 126 3.79 11.82 7.56
CA ALA A 126 2.72 12.66 8.05
C ALA A 126 1.75 11.90 8.96
N ASP A 127 1.03 12.65 9.79
CA ASP A 127 -0.09 12.11 10.56
C ASP A 127 -1.30 11.98 9.65
N MET A 128 -1.54 10.77 9.18
CA MET A 128 -2.55 10.47 8.17
C MET A 128 -3.78 9.81 8.79
N GLN A 129 -4.96 10.28 8.38
CA GLN A 129 -6.25 9.69 8.72
C GLN A 129 -6.79 8.98 7.47
N VAL A 130 -6.85 7.66 7.53
CA VAL A 130 -7.31 6.82 6.41
C VAL A 130 -8.75 6.41 6.66
N SER A 131 -9.59 6.65 5.68
CA SER A 131 -11.01 6.25 5.69
C SER A 131 -11.27 5.27 4.55
N LEU A 132 -12.07 4.26 4.84
CA LEU A 132 -12.46 3.28 3.84
C LEU A 132 -13.81 2.64 4.17
#